data_5d9be1dec831c7694646e9afe781bc7e
#
_entry.id   5d9be1dec831c7694646e9afe781bc7e
#
_cell.length_a   1.000
_cell.length_b   1.000
_cell.length_c   1.000
_cell.angle_alpha   90.00
_cell.angle_beta   90.00
_cell.angle_gamma   90.00
#
_symmetry.space_group_name_H-M   'P 1'
#
loop_
_entity.id
_entity.type
_entity.pdbx_description
1 polymer ?
#
loop_
_entity_poly.entity_id
_entity_poly.type
_entity_poly.pdbx_seq_one_letter_code
_entity_poly.pdbx_strand_id
1 'polypeptide(L)'
;PSAAVVRGGGHSIGIPLAVSAQRSFIVPTATMTVHPVRHSGMILGVPQTMRWFEQMQERITGFVASHSGISEKRYTELMMRTGELVMDVGTVLDGRKAVREKLIDELGGLSDALAWLYREIEGK
;
A
#
# COMPACT_ATOMS: atom_id res chain seq x y z
N PRO A 1 1.79 19.10 8.54
CA PRO A 1 0.99 17.90 8.40
C PRO A 1 0.79 17.53 6.94
N SER A 2 0.54 16.23 6.67
CA SER A 2 0.30 15.73 5.34
C SER A 2 -0.78 14.64 5.36
N ALA A 3 -1.61 14.62 4.32
CA ALA A 3 -2.65 13.63 4.16
C ALA A 3 -2.64 13.09 2.73
N ALA A 4 -2.93 11.80 2.59
CA ALA A 4 -3.11 11.15 1.29
C ALA A 4 -4.56 10.68 1.17
N VAL A 5 -5.11 10.77 -0.04
CA VAL A 5 -6.47 10.31 -0.33
C VAL A 5 -6.42 9.40 -1.54
N VAL A 6 -6.84 8.15 -1.36
CA VAL A 6 -6.99 7.20 -2.47
C VAL A 6 -8.43 7.29 -2.96
N ARG A 7 -8.60 7.81 -4.18
CA ARG A 7 -9.93 8.07 -4.76
C ARG A 7 -10.31 7.12 -5.90
N GLY A 8 -9.35 6.42 -6.45
CA GLY A 8 -9.55 5.50 -7.56
C GLY A 8 -8.68 4.27 -7.39
N GLY A 9 -7.68 4.10 -8.25
CA GLY A 9 -6.74 2.98 -8.15
C GLY A 9 -5.48 3.38 -7.40
N GLY A 10 -5.23 2.75 -6.27
CA GLY A 10 -3.97 2.89 -5.52
C GLY A 10 -3.10 1.65 -5.69
N HIS A 11 -2.90 1.22 -6.93
CA HIS A 11 -2.23 -0.03 -7.23
C HIS A 11 -0.71 0.12 -7.18
N SER A 12 -0.01 -0.97 -6.82
CA SER A 12 1.44 -1.06 -6.88
C SER A 12 2.12 0.07 -6.08
N ILE A 13 2.81 0.98 -6.76
CA ILE A 13 3.50 2.13 -6.13
C ILE A 13 2.54 3.07 -5.39
N GLY A 14 1.26 3.02 -5.70
CA GLY A 14 0.24 3.80 -5.00
C GLY A 14 0.17 3.50 -3.51
N ILE A 15 0.51 2.27 -3.09
CA ILE A 15 0.48 1.88 -1.67
C ILE A 15 1.58 2.60 -0.87
N PRO A 16 2.88 2.49 -1.22
CA PRO A 16 3.91 3.25 -0.51
C PRO A 16 3.66 4.75 -0.52
N LEU A 17 3.17 5.30 -1.62
CA LEU A 17 2.84 6.72 -1.71
C LEU A 17 1.75 7.12 -0.73
N ALA A 18 0.67 6.35 -0.65
CA ALA A 18 -0.44 6.63 0.26
C ALA A 18 -0.01 6.58 1.73
N VAL A 19 0.76 5.57 2.12
CA VAL A 19 1.18 5.40 3.51
C VAL A 19 2.32 6.35 3.91
N SER A 20 2.97 7.00 2.96
CA SER A 20 4.05 7.96 3.25
C SER A 20 3.54 9.24 3.91
N ALA A 21 2.27 9.60 3.75
CA ALA A 21 1.67 10.74 4.43
C ALA A 21 1.43 10.43 5.90
N GLN A 22 1.32 11.48 6.72
CA GLN A 22 1.04 11.32 8.17
C GLN A 22 -0.33 10.69 8.42
N ARG A 23 -1.29 10.95 7.55
CA ARG A 23 -2.63 10.36 7.62
C ARG A 23 -3.10 9.94 6.24
N SER A 24 -3.68 8.76 6.15
CA SER A 24 -4.18 8.24 4.88
C SER A 24 -5.68 7.97 4.92
N PHE A 25 -6.34 8.27 3.81
CA PHE A 25 -7.78 8.09 3.62
C PHE A 25 -8.03 7.34 2.32
N ILE A 26 -9.09 6.57 2.28
CA ILE A 26 -9.52 5.87 1.07
C ILE A 26 -11.04 5.92 0.95
N VAL A 27 -11.56 6.24 -0.23
CA VAL A 27 -12.99 6.19 -0.47
C VAL A 27 -13.47 4.74 -0.66
N PRO A 28 -14.74 4.41 -0.33
CA PRO A 28 -15.20 3.01 -0.39
C PRO A 28 -15.05 2.35 -1.75
N THR A 29 -15.18 3.11 -2.84
CA THR A 29 -15.13 2.59 -4.21
C THR A 29 -13.72 2.50 -4.79
N ALA A 30 -12.72 3.01 -4.09
CA ALA A 30 -11.33 2.89 -4.52
C ALA A 30 -10.81 1.48 -4.27
N THR A 31 -9.79 1.10 -5.03
CA THR A 31 -9.14 -0.20 -4.89
C THR A 31 -7.64 -0.05 -4.80
N MET A 32 -7.00 -0.98 -4.11
CA MET A 32 -5.55 -1.10 -4.01
C MET A 32 -5.16 -2.54 -4.34
N THR A 33 -4.07 -2.71 -5.06
CA THR A 33 -3.55 -4.04 -5.36
C THR A 33 -2.20 -4.23 -4.70
N VAL A 34 -2.13 -5.23 -3.82
CA VAL A 34 -0.89 -5.65 -3.17
C VAL A 34 -0.30 -6.80 -3.97
N HIS A 35 0.90 -6.62 -4.50
CA HIS A 35 1.59 -7.66 -5.25
C HIS A 35 3.11 -7.55 -5.06
N PRO A 36 3.86 -8.66 -5.32
CA PRO A 36 5.32 -8.62 -5.19
C PRO A 36 5.96 -7.77 -6.28
N VAL A 37 7.21 -7.39 -6.05
CA VAL A 37 8.05 -6.72 -7.05
C VAL A 37 8.12 -7.59 -8.30
N ARG A 38 7.99 -6.96 -9.47
CA ARG A 38 8.03 -7.62 -10.77
C ARG A 38 9.20 -7.10 -11.60
N HIS A 39 9.63 -7.95 -12.50
CA HIS A 39 10.63 -7.59 -13.51
C HIS A 39 10.20 -8.16 -14.86
N SER A 40 10.46 -7.41 -15.92
CA SER A 40 10.29 -7.89 -17.29
C SER A 40 11.56 -7.65 -18.08
N GLY A 41 11.93 -8.59 -18.94
CA GLY A 41 13.12 -8.51 -19.78
C GLY A 41 14.12 -9.63 -19.49
N MET A 42 15.32 -9.51 -20.09
CA MET A 42 16.38 -10.49 -19.94
C MET A 42 17.03 -10.43 -18.57
N ILE A 43 17.27 -11.59 -17.96
CA ILE A 43 17.95 -11.71 -16.67
C ILE A 43 19.31 -12.38 -16.89
N LEU A 44 20.38 -11.67 -16.52
CA LEU A 44 21.73 -12.20 -16.49
C LEU A 44 22.20 -12.25 -15.03
N GLY A 45 22.82 -13.34 -14.63
CA GLY A 45 23.25 -13.54 -13.23
C GLY A 45 22.06 -13.79 -12.30
N VAL A 46 21.45 -14.97 -12.42
CA VAL A 46 20.24 -15.33 -11.67
C VAL A 46 20.38 -15.17 -10.16
N PRO A 47 21.45 -15.65 -9.49
CA PRO A 47 21.57 -15.48 -8.03
C PRO A 47 21.62 -14.02 -7.60
N GLN A 48 22.32 -13.16 -8.33
CA GLN A 48 22.42 -11.72 -8.06
C GLN A 48 21.08 -11.03 -8.23
N THR A 49 20.35 -11.39 -9.27
CA THR A 49 19.02 -10.86 -9.57
C THR A 49 18.01 -11.25 -8.47
N MET A 50 18.04 -12.50 -8.03
CA MET A 50 17.18 -12.97 -6.94
C MET A 50 17.46 -12.20 -5.64
N ARG A 51 18.73 -12.01 -5.28
CA ARG A 51 19.08 -11.21 -4.09
C ARG A 51 18.58 -9.77 -4.20
N TRP A 52 18.68 -9.16 -5.39
CA TRP A 52 18.19 -7.82 -5.62
C TRP A 52 16.66 -7.74 -5.40
N PHE A 53 15.92 -8.71 -5.94
CA PHE A 53 14.46 -8.77 -5.73
C PHE A 53 14.09 -8.93 -4.26
N GLU A 54 14.77 -9.81 -3.56
CA GLU A 54 14.55 -10.01 -2.12
C GLU A 54 14.78 -8.74 -1.33
N GLN A 55 15.88 -8.03 -1.60
CA GLN A 55 16.19 -6.76 -0.95
C GLN A 55 15.17 -5.68 -1.25
N MET A 56 14.74 -5.55 -2.50
CA MET A 56 13.72 -4.58 -2.88
C MET A 56 12.39 -4.90 -2.21
N GLN A 57 12.02 -6.18 -2.18
CA GLN A 57 10.79 -6.63 -1.55
C GLN A 57 10.79 -6.34 -0.05
N GLU A 58 11.88 -6.63 0.63
CA GLU A 58 12.04 -6.35 2.06
C GLU A 58 11.96 -4.85 2.36
N ARG A 59 12.58 -4.02 1.53
CA ARG A 59 12.53 -2.57 1.70
C ARG A 59 11.11 -2.03 1.57
N ILE A 60 10.38 -2.47 0.56
CA ILE A 60 8.99 -2.03 0.34
C ILE A 60 8.09 -2.52 1.48
N THR A 61 8.18 -3.78 1.84
CA THR A 61 7.39 -4.36 2.94
C THR A 61 7.67 -3.66 4.26
N GLY A 62 8.94 -3.43 4.57
CA GLY A 62 9.34 -2.72 5.78
C GLY A 62 8.87 -1.28 5.81
N PHE A 63 8.95 -0.58 4.68
CA PHE A 63 8.45 0.79 4.55
C PHE A 63 6.93 0.85 4.79
N VAL A 64 6.17 0.00 4.12
CA VAL A 64 4.71 -0.04 4.28
C VAL A 64 4.32 -0.36 5.72
N ALA A 65 4.93 -1.37 6.33
CA ALA A 65 4.62 -1.76 7.70
C ALA A 65 4.98 -0.66 8.71
N SER A 66 6.10 0.05 8.51
CA SER A 66 6.51 1.12 9.41
C SER A 66 5.68 2.40 9.28
N HIS A 67 4.98 2.58 8.16
CA HIS A 67 4.16 3.76 7.87
C HIS A 67 2.65 3.51 7.91
N SER A 68 2.25 2.34 8.39
CA SER A 68 0.84 1.94 8.48
C SER A 68 0.62 1.08 9.72
N GLY A 69 -0.59 0.59 9.92
CA GLY A 69 -0.89 -0.32 11.03
C GLY A 69 -0.79 -1.80 10.68
N ILE A 70 -0.52 -2.13 9.41
CA ILE A 70 -0.41 -3.52 8.98
C ILE A 70 0.96 -4.10 9.37
N SER A 71 1.00 -5.37 9.78
CA SER A 71 2.27 -6.05 10.06
C SER A 71 2.96 -6.49 8.77
N GLU A 72 4.29 -6.64 8.81
CA GLU A 72 5.04 -7.20 7.68
C GLU A 72 4.53 -8.58 7.29
N LYS A 73 4.24 -9.41 8.28
CA LYS A 73 3.70 -10.75 8.06
C LYS A 73 2.38 -10.71 7.29
N ARG A 74 1.44 -9.87 7.73
CA ARG A 74 0.13 -9.77 7.08
C ARG A 74 0.24 -9.17 5.68
N TYR A 75 1.07 -8.17 5.50
CA TYR A 75 1.30 -7.56 4.19
C TYR A 75 1.88 -8.60 3.21
N THR A 76 2.84 -9.41 3.68
CA THR A 76 3.41 -10.50 2.87
C THR A 76 2.37 -11.56 2.52
N GLU A 77 1.49 -11.93 3.46
CA GLU A 77 0.39 -12.86 3.18
C GLU A 77 -0.52 -12.35 2.06
N LEU A 78 -0.91 -11.09 2.10
CA LEU A 78 -1.73 -10.47 1.06
C LEU A 78 -1.01 -10.42 -0.29
N MET A 79 0.27 -10.11 -0.27
CA MET A 79 1.12 -10.01 -1.45
C MET A 79 1.28 -11.35 -2.18
N MET A 80 1.38 -12.44 -1.42
CA MET A 80 1.65 -13.77 -1.97
C MET A 80 0.38 -14.61 -2.19
N ARG A 81 -0.79 -14.04 -2.00
CA ARG A 81 -2.06 -14.76 -2.19
C ARG A 81 -2.26 -15.13 -3.65
N THR A 82 -2.69 -16.37 -3.89
CA THR A 82 -2.99 -16.89 -5.23
C THR A 82 -4.49 -16.95 -5.48
N GLY A 83 -4.88 -16.93 -6.75
CA GLY A 83 -6.27 -17.13 -7.17
C GLY A 83 -7.13 -15.87 -7.22
N GLU A 84 -6.63 -14.73 -6.74
CA GLU A 84 -7.38 -13.46 -6.75
C GLU A 84 -7.07 -12.62 -7.99
N LEU A 85 -5.81 -12.59 -8.41
CA LEU A 85 -5.39 -11.92 -9.64
C LEU A 85 -5.28 -12.94 -10.78
N VAL A 86 -5.73 -12.55 -11.96
CA VAL A 86 -5.62 -13.38 -13.15
C VAL A 86 -4.15 -13.48 -13.56
N MET A 87 -3.63 -14.68 -13.62
CA MET A 87 -2.26 -15.01 -14.02
C MET A 87 -1.16 -14.34 -13.15
N ASP A 88 -1.47 -14.04 -11.90
CA ASP A 88 -0.50 -13.41 -11.01
C ASP A 88 -0.81 -13.73 -9.55
N VAL A 89 0.08 -13.32 -8.67
CA VAL A 89 -0.12 -13.39 -7.21
C VAL A 89 -0.39 -12.00 -6.66
N GLY A 90 -1.18 -11.93 -5.60
CA GLY A 90 -1.51 -10.68 -4.93
C GLY A 90 -2.96 -10.61 -4.49
N THR A 91 -3.32 -9.47 -3.92
CA THR A 91 -4.64 -9.23 -3.35
C THR A 91 -5.16 -7.86 -3.78
N VAL A 92 -6.42 -7.81 -4.18
CA VAL A 92 -7.14 -6.55 -4.43
C VAL A 92 -7.95 -6.20 -3.19
N LEU A 93 -7.74 -4.99 -2.69
CA LEU A 93 -8.46 -4.46 -1.53
C LEU A 93 -9.33 -3.29 -1.97
N ASP A 94 -10.62 -3.33 -1.67
CA ASP A 94 -11.45 -2.13 -1.75
C ASP A 94 -11.18 -1.22 -0.54
N GLY A 95 -11.81 -0.05 -0.50
CA GLY A 95 -11.55 0.91 0.56
C GLY A 95 -11.80 0.34 1.96
N ARG A 96 -12.89 -0.39 2.15
CA ARG A 96 -13.24 -0.97 3.46
C ARG A 96 -12.24 -2.03 3.90
N LYS A 97 -11.80 -2.88 2.96
CA LYS A 97 -10.80 -3.92 3.24
C LYS A 97 -9.44 -3.31 3.55
N ALA A 98 -9.05 -2.26 2.82
CA ALA A 98 -7.77 -1.57 3.07
C ALA A 98 -7.72 -0.99 4.49
N VAL A 99 -8.81 -0.43 4.98
CA VAL A 99 -8.90 0.07 6.37
C VAL A 99 -8.95 -1.08 7.37
N ARG A 100 -9.70 -2.13 7.08
CA ARG A 100 -9.79 -3.31 7.95
C ARG A 100 -8.44 -3.99 8.13
N GLU A 101 -7.65 -4.06 7.06
CA GLU A 101 -6.28 -4.61 7.11
C GLU A 101 -5.27 -3.64 7.73
N LYS A 102 -5.70 -2.45 8.14
CA LYS A 102 -4.85 -1.41 8.74
C LYS A 102 -3.79 -0.87 7.80
N LEU A 103 -3.98 -1.05 6.51
CA LEU A 103 -3.09 -0.50 5.49
C LEU A 103 -3.34 0.99 5.32
N ILE A 104 -4.59 1.41 5.30
CA ILE A 104 -5.00 2.80 5.24
C ILE A 104 -5.71 3.17 6.55
N ASP A 105 -5.49 4.40 7.03
CA ASP A 105 -5.97 4.82 8.35
C ASP A 105 -7.49 4.94 8.44
N GLU A 106 -8.11 5.61 7.47
CA GLU A 106 -9.53 5.93 7.55
C GLU A 106 -10.24 5.80 6.21
N LEU A 107 -11.49 5.37 6.29
CA LEU A 107 -12.41 5.46 5.17
C LEU A 107 -12.90 6.90 5.08
N GLY A 108 -12.67 7.55 3.94
CA GLY A 108 -13.06 8.93 3.73
C GLY A 108 -12.50 9.52 2.45
N GLY A 109 -12.96 10.71 2.12
CA GLY A 109 -12.58 11.42 0.92
C GLY A 109 -11.85 12.73 1.21
N LEU A 110 -11.87 13.64 0.23
CA LEU A 110 -11.16 14.90 0.31
C LEU A 110 -11.61 15.76 1.50
N SER A 111 -12.91 15.85 1.75
CA SER A 111 -13.42 16.66 2.87
C SER A 111 -12.95 16.15 4.22
N ASP A 112 -12.84 14.84 4.39
CA ASP A 112 -12.35 14.21 5.62
C ASP A 112 -10.86 14.52 5.82
N ALA A 113 -10.09 14.43 4.75
CA ALA A 113 -8.66 14.75 4.78
C ALA A 113 -8.42 16.23 5.10
N LEU A 114 -9.18 17.12 4.48
CA LEU A 114 -9.08 18.55 4.76
C LEU A 114 -9.47 18.87 6.20
N ALA A 115 -10.53 18.27 6.72
CA ALA A 115 -10.95 18.46 8.11
C ALA A 115 -9.83 18.00 9.08
N TRP A 116 -9.19 16.87 8.80
CA TRP A 116 -8.06 16.40 9.59
C TRP A 116 -6.89 17.39 9.55
N LEU A 117 -6.53 17.85 8.34
CA LEU A 117 -5.43 18.82 8.18
C LEU A 117 -5.70 20.12 8.95
N TYR A 118 -6.90 20.66 8.89
CA TYR A 118 -7.26 21.86 9.63
C TYR A 118 -7.14 21.66 11.14
N ARG A 119 -7.61 20.52 11.65
CA ARG A 119 -7.46 20.20 13.08
C ARG A 119 -6.00 20.14 13.49
N GLU A 120 -5.14 19.53 12.68
CA GLU A 120 -3.70 19.43 12.96
C GLU A 120 -3.02 20.81 12.95
N ILE A 121 -3.40 21.67 12.03
CA ILE A 121 -2.86 23.04 11.94
C ILE A 121 -3.32 23.88 13.13
N GLU A 122 -4.60 23.83 13.46
CA GLU A 122 -5.19 24.62 14.55
C GLU A 122 -4.80 24.11 15.94
N GLY A 123 -4.57 22.81 16.08
CA GLY A 123 -4.17 22.19 17.33
C GLY A 123 -2.72 22.48 17.75
N LYS A 124 -2.00 23.19 16.93
CA LYS A 124 -0.62 23.59 17.20
C LYS A 124 -0.52 25.09 17.41
#